data_4c878496cd78ebf907d6c85b0283a015
#
_entry.id   4c878496cd78ebf907d6c85b0283a015
#
_cell.length_a   1.000
_cell.length_b   1.000
_cell.length_c   1.000
_cell.angle_alpha   90.00
_cell.angle_beta   90.00
_cell.angle_gamma   90.00
#
_symmetry.space_group_name_H-M   'P 1'
#
loop_
_entity.id
_entity.type
_entity.pdbx_description
1 polymer ?
#
loop_
_entity_poly.entity_id
_entity_poly.type
_entity_poly.pdbx_seq_one_letter_code
_entity_poly.pdbx_strand_id
1 'polypeptide(L)'
;VWMPDLDRENGVSRELPNERFGLSKNNQLGVNNAKPVLVALDEIAKAPQFIKNVLAPIIYERRVGNYHMPEGSVVFCATNLSVEGLGDSIQAHLRNRLTFVKMRKPSADEWINWAADAGVAPEVIAFVHMFPQVMDSFIDYEDGGKYHGKPLEKDNPYIFNPRASQIGYATPRSLVAASDIIKAMDEFDTETLNCALAGTVGEATAVDMAAAVRFG
;
A
#
# COMPACT_ATOMS: atom_id res chain seq x y z
N VAL A 1 0.80 -18.84 -12.28
CA VAL A 1 2.19 -18.46 -12.09
C VAL A 1 3.10 -19.18 -13.07
N TRP A 2 2.73 -20.33 -13.52
CA TRP A 2 3.45 -21.18 -14.49
C TRP A 2 2.44 -21.88 -15.37
N MET A 3 2.86 -22.18 -16.59
CA MET A 3 2.03 -22.89 -17.57
C MET A 3 2.65 -24.26 -17.86
N PRO A 4 1.86 -25.33 -17.92
CA PRO A 4 2.38 -26.63 -18.33
C PRO A 4 2.73 -26.57 -19.83
N ASP A 5 3.95 -26.93 -20.17
CA ASP A 5 4.35 -27.24 -21.52
C ASP A 5 4.42 -28.77 -21.68
N LEU A 6 3.69 -29.28 -22.67
CA LEU A 6 3.65 -30.73 -22.95
C LEU A 6 4.63 -31.05 -24.05
N ASP A 7 5.77 -31.59 -23.66
CA ASP A 7 6.69 -32.23 -24.59
C ASP A 7 6.12 -33.60 -24.99
N ARG A 8 5.33 -33.60 -26.08
CA ARG A 8 4.64 -34.80 -26.55
C ARG A 8 5.57 -35.84 -27.15
N GLU A 9 6.76 -35.44 -27.62
CA GLU A 9 7.74 -36.36 -28.21
C GLU A 9 8.40 -37.21 -27.15
N ASN A 10 8.67 -36.61 -25.99
CA ASN A 10 9.35 -37.31 -24.88
C ASN A 10 8.37 -37.76 -23.79
N GLY A 11 7.08 -37.50 -23.91
CA GLY A 11 6.07 -37.87 -22.92
C GLY A 11 6.23 -37.16 -21.55
N VAL A 12 6.84 -35.98 -21.51
CA VAL A 12 7.19 -35.24 -20.30
C VAL A 12 6.40 -33.95 -20.23
N SER A 13 5.84 -33.66 -19.08
CA SER A 13 5.27 -32.35 -18.75
C SER A 13 6.35 -31.48 -18.11
N ARG A 14 6.59 -30.29 -18.67
CA ARG A 14 7.48 -29.29 -18.10
C ARG A 14 6.67 -28.11 -17.61
N GLU A 15 7.04 -27.57 -16.46
CA GLU A 15 6.46 -26.37 -15.91
C GLU A 15 7.31 -25.17 -16.32
N LEU A 16 6.75 -24.32 -17.19
CA LEU A 16 7.42 -23.10 -17.61
C LEU A 16 6.95 -21.91 -16.75
N PRO A 17 7.87 -21.23 -16.06
CA PRO A 17 7.55 -20.00 -15.35
C PRO A 17 7.19 -18.89 -16.36
N ASN A 18 6.38 -17.93 -15.92
CA ASN A 18 6.06 -16.76 -16.71
C ASN A 18 7.34 -15.95 -17.02
N GLU A 19 7.43 -15.35 -18.22
CA GLU A 19 8.56 -14.50 -18.63
C GLU A 19 8.87 -13.35 -17.66
N ARG A 20 7.88 -12.90 -16.85
CA ARG A 20 8.06 -11.90 -15.80
C ARG A 20 9.06 -12.28 -14.72
N PHE A 21 9.41 -13.56 -14.60
CA PHE A 21 10.43 -14.02 -13.68
C PHE A 21 11.86 -14.01 -14.28
N GLY A 22 12.07 -13.24 -15.34
CA GLY A 22 13.39 -13.04 -15.95
C GLY A 22 13.70 -13.99 -17.08
N LEU A 23 12.74 -14.78 -17.56
CA LEU A 23 12.91 -15.59 -18.76
C LEU A 23 12.85 -14.72 -20.02
N SER A 24 13.84 -14.88 -20.89
CA SER A 24 13.79 -14.29 -22.22
C SER A 24 12.96 -15.17 -23.17
N LYS A 25 12.23 -14.55 -24.09
CA LYS A 25 11.45 -15.26 -25.15
C LYS A 25 12.31 -16.21 -26.00
N ASN A 26 13.62 -15.99 -26.05
CA ASN A 26 14.56 -16.82 -26.80
C ASN A 26 15.29 -17.86 -25.94
N ASN A 27 14.92 -17.98 -24.67
CA ASN A 27 15.57 -18.91 -23.75
C ASN A 27 14.81 -20.23 -23.71
N GLN A 28 15.33 -21.21 -24.44
CA GLN A 28 15.14 -22.59 -24.06
C GLN A 28 15.74 -22.80 -22.68
N LEU A 29 15.01 -23.47 -21.80
CA LEU A 29 15.37 -23.76 -20.42
C LEU A 29 16.87 -24.04 -20.26
N GLY A 30 17.59 -23.14 -19.58
CA GLY A 30 18.98 -23.35 -19.18
C GLY A 30 20.03 -22.48 -19.81
N VAL A 31 19.70 -21.43 -20.55
CA VAL A 31 20.70 -20.58 -21.21
C VAL A 31 20.77 -19.18 -20.62
N ASN A 32 21.99 -18.73 -20.41
CA ASN A 32 22.54 -17.60 -19.66
C ASN A 32 22.14 -16.16 -20.06
N ASN A 33 20.95 -15.88 -20.59
CA ASN A 33 20.53 -14.53 -21.00
C ASN A 33 19.36 -13.95 -20.20
N ALA A 34 18.98 -14.58 -19.10
CA ALA A 34 17.95 -14.05 -18.23
C ALA A 34 18.49 -12.88 -17.41
N LYS A 35 17.76 -11.76 -17.40
CA LYS A 35 18.14 -10.57 -16.62
C LYS A 35 17.58 -10.66 -15.22
N PRO A 36 18.28 -10.16 -14.18
CA PRO A 36 17.76 -10.02 -12.84
C PRO A 36 16.43 -9.27 -12.85
N VAL A 37 15.50 -9.69 -12.00
CA VAL A 37 14.17 -9.08 -11.86
C VAL A 37 13.90 -8.67 -10.43
N LEU A 38 13.12 -7.61 -10.27
CA LEU A 38 12.54 -7.18 -9.01
C LEU A 38 11.10 -7.65 -8.97
N VAL A 39 10.78 -8.55 -8.05
CA VAL A 39 9.42 -9.07 -7.85
C VAL A 39 8.82 -8.42 -6.62
N ALA A 40 7.75 -7.64 -6.81
CA ALA A 40 6.96 -7.05 -5.75
C ALA A 40 5.67 -7.86 -5.55
N LEU A 41 5.46 -8.37 -4.33
CA LEU A 41 4.25 -9.09 -3.94
C LEU A 41 3.46 -8.20 -2.96
N ASP A 42 2.44 -7.55 -3.47
CA ASP A 42 1.60 -6.66 -2.66
C ASP A 42 0.51 -7.44 -1.93
N GLU A 43 0.18 -6.97 -0.72
CA GLU A 43 -0.85 -7.53 0.15
C GLU A 43 -0.76 -9.05 0.40
N ILE A 44 0.45 -9.57 0.57
CA ILE A 44 0.67 -11.03 0.69
C ILE A 44 -0.10 -11.65 1.85
N ALA A 45 -0.36 -10.91 2.94
CA ALA A 45 -1.12 -11.43 4.07
C ALA A 45 -2.59 -11.73 3.71
N LYS A 46 -3.17 -11.03 2.74
CA LYS A 46 -4.54 -11.26 2.26
C LYS A 46 -4.66 -12.47 1.32
N ALA A 47 -3.55 -13.00 0.82
CA ALA A 47 -3.58 -14.14 -0.05
C ALA A 47 -4.09 -15.39 0.69
N PRO A 48 -4.93 -16.24 0.08
CA PRO A 48 -5.31 -17.52 0.64
C PRO A 48 -4.10 -18.40 0.97
N GLN A 49 -4.23 -19.29 1.95
CA GLN A 49 -3.10 -20.10 2.44
C GLN A 49 -2.41 -20.92 1.34
N PHE A 50 -3.18 -21.49 0.42
CA PHE A 50 -2.59 -22.26 -0.69
C PHE A 50 -1.73 -21.40 -1.63
N ILE A 51 -2.10 -20.12 -1.83
CA ILE A 51 -1.29 -19.17 -2.59
C ILE A 51 -0.02 -18.81 -1.82
N LYS A 52 -0.12 -18.55 -0.49
CA LYS A 52 1.06 -18.29 0.35
C LYS A 52 2.07 -19.44 0.28
N ASN A 53 1.60 -20.68 0.25
CA ASN A 53 2.46 -21.86 0.11
C ASN A 53 3.18 -21.92 -1.25
N VAL A 54 2.50 -21.53 -2.34
CA VAL A 54 3.10 -21.45 -3.68
C VAL A 54 4.10 -20.31 -3.80
N LEU A 55 3.85 -19.18 -3.12
CA LEU A 55 4.74 -18.01 -3.13
C LEU A 55 5.97 -18.19 -2.24
N ALA A 56 5.93 -19.08 -1.25
CA ALA A 56 7.02 -19.27 -0.32
C ALA A 56 8.38 -19.59 -1.00
N PRO A 57 8.50 -20.55 -1.94
CA PRO A 57 9.74 -20.78 -2.68
C PRO A 57 10.22 -19.59 -3.50
N ILE A 58 9.28 -18.77 -4.03
CA ILE A 58 9.61 -17.56 -4.77
C ILE A 58 10.28 -16.55 -3.85
N ILE A 59 9.73 -16.37 -2.65
CA ILE A 59 10.19 -15.35 -1.70
C ILE A 59 11.59 -15.68 -1.17
N TYR A 60 11.84 -16.90 -0.72
CA TYR A 60 13.08 -17.21 -0.02
C TYR A 60 14.08 -18.06 -0.80
N GLU A 61 13.64 -18.82 -1.82
CA GLU A 61 14.55 -19.59 -2.69
C GLU A 61 14.76 -18.93 -4.07
N ARG A 62 13.98 -17.88 -4.38
CA ARG A 62 13.91 -17.26 -5.71
C ARG A 62 13.65 -18.29 -6.80
N ARG A 63 12.77 -19.27 -6.49
CA ARG A 63 12.48 -20.42 -7.32
C ARG A 63 11.00 -20.50 -7.67
N VAL A 64 10.69 -20.74 -8.95
CA VAL A 64 9.34 -20.96 -9.49
C VAL A 64 9.32 -22.36 -10.12
N GLY A 65 8.71 -23.32 -9.44
CA GLY A 65 8.83 -24.72 -9.83
C GLY A 65 10.29 -25.17 -9.83
N ASN A 66 10.79 -25.64 -10.95
CA ASN A 66 12.20 -26.02 -11.14
C ASN A 66 13.10 -24.88 -11.67
N TYR A 67 12.53 -23.72 -11.92
CA TYR A 67 13.27 -22.56 -12.44
C TYR A 67 13.81 -21.70 -11.30
N HIS A 68 15.10 -21.45 -11.29
CA HIS A 68 15.75 -20.46 -10.42
C HIS A 68 15.83 -19.11 -11.13
N MET A 69 15.35 -18.06 -10.45
CA MET A 69 15.48 -16.70 -10.99
C MET A 69 16.95 -16.34 -11.19
N PRO A 70 17.26 -15.44 -12.13
CA PRO A 70 18.63 -14.98 -12.38
C PRO A 70 19.27 -14.44 -11.11
N GLU A 71 20.59 -14.62 -11.01
CA GLU A 71 21.39 -14.05 -9.94
C GLU A 71 21.18 -12.52 -9.87
N GLY A 72 21.10 -11.95 -8.67
CA GLY A 72 20.79 -10.54 -8.45
C GLY A 72 19.28 -10.23 -8.44
N SER A 73 18.40 -11.21 -8.71
CA SER A 73 16.95 -11.00 -8.57
C SER A 73 16.55 -10.78 -7.10
N VAL A 74 15.66 -9.83 -6.87
CA VAL A 74 15.15 -9.46 -5.53
C VAL A 74 13.66 -9.69 -5.47
N VAL A 75 13.21 -10.27 -4.36
CA VAL A 75 11.77 -10.42 -4.05
C VAL A 75 11.49 -9.66 -2.77
N PHE A 76 10.51 -8.76 -2.80
CA PHE A 76 10.01 -8.10 -1.60
C PHE A 76 8.49 -8.20 -1.54
N CYS A 77 7.96 -8.11 -0.33
CA CYS A 77 6.54 -8.21 -0.08
C CYS A 77 6.06 -6.99 0.71
N ALA A 78 4.86 -6.53 0.42
CA ALA A 78 4.16 -5.57 1.25
C ALA A 78 2.92 -6.21 1.88
N THR A 79 2.57 -5.77 3.08
CA THR A 79 1.34 -6.18 3.75
C THR A 79 0.97 -5.19 4.84
N ASN A 80 -0.32 -5.12 5.15
CA ASN A 80 -0.81 -4.36 6.29
C ASN A 80 -0.60 -5.15 7.59
N LEU A 81 -0.52 -4.45 8.71
CA LEU A 81 -0.42 -5.07 10.03
C LEU A 81 -1.76 -5.71 10.41
N SER A 82 -1.72 -6.87 11.06
CA SER A 82 -2.92 -7.57 11.54
C SER A 82 -3.72 -6.76 12.58
N VAL A 83 -3.07 -5.85 13.30
CA VAL A 83 -3.70 -4.93 14.28
C VAL A 83 -4.71 -4.00 13.61
N GLU A 84 -4.54 -3.70 12.34
CA GLU A 84 -5.48 -2.88 11.56
C GLU A 84 -6.70 -3.66 11.07
N GLY A 85 -6.86 -4.94 11.47
CA GLY A 85 -7.97 -5.80 11.04
C GLY A 85 -7.91 -6.18 9.54
N LEU A 86 -6.83 -5.85 8.84
CA LEU A 86 -6.74 -5.88 7.39
C LEU A 86 -5.93 -7.07 6.83
N GLY A 87 -5.57 -8.05 7.65
CA GLY A 87 -4.84 -9.22 7.13
C GLY A 87 -4.59 -10.33 8.14
N ASP A 88 -4.47 -11.56 7.61
CA ASP A 88 -4.04 -12.72 8.38
C ASP A 88 -2.57 -12.60 8.75
N SER A 89 -2.21 -13.17 9.90
CA SER A 89 -0.81 -13.23 10.31
C SER A 89 0.02 -14.05 9.32
N ILE A 90 1.22 -13.56 8.99
CA ILE A 90 2.20 -14.37 8.27
C ILE A 90 2.65 -15.52 9.18
N GLN A 91 2.58 -16.73 8.68
CA GLN A 91 2.91 -17.94 9.45
C GLN A 91 4.35 -17.92 10.00
N ALA A 92 4.55 -18.50 11.17
CA ALA A 92 5.82 -18.47 11.90
C ALA A 92 7.01 -18.99 11.06
N HIS A 93 6.80 -20.04 10.25
CA HIS A 93 7.86 -20.60 9.40
C HIS A 93 8.30 -19.68 8.26
N LEU A 94 7.41 -18.78 7.79
CA LEU A 94 7.78 -17.74 6.81
C LEU A 94 8.48 -16.55 7.49
N ARG A 95 8.11 -16.22 8.73
CA ARG A 95 8.72 -15.10 9.46
C ARG A 95 10.21 -15.26 9.65
N ASN A 96 10.69 -16.46 9.94
CA ASN A 96 12.13 -16.72 10.13
C ASN A 96 12.97 -16.57 8.86
N ARG A 97 12.34 -16.42 7.70
CA ARG A 97 13.00 -16.35 6.40
C ARG A 97 12.88 -14.96 5.75
N LEU A 98 12.28 -14.01 6.46
CA LEU A 98 12.03 -12.65 5.98
C LEU A 98 12.65 -11.63 6.92
N THR A 99 13.16 -10.57 6.34
CA THR A 99 13.48 -9.37 7.10
C THR A 99 12.26 -8.45 7.09
N PHE A 100 11.71 -8.17 8.27
CA PHE A 100 10.55 -7.31 8.43
C PHE A 100 10.98 -5.86 8.66
N VAL A 101 10.45 -4.96 7.85
CA VAL A 101 10.60 -3.52 8.03
C VAL A 101 9.23 -2.95 8.33
N LYS A 102 9.06 -2.40 9.53
CA LYS A 102 7.83 -1.68 9.89
C LYS A 102 7.90 -0.27 9.30
N MET A 103 7.02 0.01 8.35
CA MET A 103 6.85 1.36 7.80
C MET A 103 5.90 2.15 8.70
N ARG A 104 6.27 3.35 9.09
CA ARG A 104 5.38 4.28 9.76
C ARG A 104 4.69 5.21 8.75
N LYS A 105 3.55 5.74 9.14
CA LYS A 105 2.93 6.85 8.43
C LYS A 105 3.84 8.09 8.51
N PRO A 106 3.94 8.94 7.49
CA PRO A 106 4.69 10.19 7.60
C PRO A 106 4.04 11.12 8.64
N SER A 107 4.85 11.96 9.26
CA SER A 107 4.33 13.07 10.06
C SER A 107 3.68 14.12 9.16
N ALA A 108 2.91 15.05 9.76
CA ALA A 108 2.34 16.16 9.00
C ALA A 108 3.42 16.97 8.27
N ASP A 109 4.51 17.34 8.95
CA ASP A 109 5.61 18.11 8.35
C ASP A 109 6.31 17.35 7.21
N GLU A 110 6.56 16.05 7.39
CA GLU A 110 7.16 15.22 6.34
C GLU A 110 6.24 15.12 5.11
N TRP A 111 4.94 14.98 5.34
CA TRP A 111 3.97 14.91 4.25
C TRP A 111 3.83 16.27 3.54
N ILE A 112 3.78 17.39 4.29
CA ILE A 112 3.70 18.74 3.73
C ILE A 112 4.89 19.03 2.82
N ASN A 113 6.11 18.72 3.27
CA ASN A 113 7.32 18.92 2.47
C ASN A 113 7.27 18.13 1.16
N TRP A 114 6.87 16.86 1.22
CA TRP A 114 6.68 16.04 0.03
C TRP A 114 5.55 16.55 -0.86
N ALA A 115 4.42 16.94 -0.29
CA ALA A 115 3.23 17.38 -1.00
C ALA A 115 3.47 18.65 -1.82
N ALA A 116 4.29 19.57 -1.32
CA ALA A 116 4.69 20.79 -2.02
C ALA A 116 5.44 20.45 -3.33
N ASP A 117 6.38 19.51 -3.26
CA ASP A 117 7.14 19.07 -4.44
C ASP A 117 6.29 18.20 -5.40
N ALA A 118 5.33 17.46 -4.86
CA ALA A 118 4.44 16.57 -5.62
C ALA A 118 3.28 17.32 -6.31
N GLY A 119 3.15 18.64 -6.10
CA GLY A 119 2.12 19.46 -6.71
C GLY A 119 0.72 19.23 -6.13
N VAL A 120 0.62 18.87 -4.85
CA VAL A 120 -0.65 18.86 -4.12
C VAL A 120 -1.21 20.27 -4.01
N ALA A 121 -2.54 20.42 -4.08
CA ALA A 121 -3.20 21.73 -3.98
C ALA A 121 -2.80 22.48 -2.69
N PRO A 122 -2.44 23.78 -2.78
CA PRO A 122 -2.01 24.57 -1.61
C PRO A 122 -3.02 24.57 -0.48
N GLU A 123 -4.32 24.53 -0.79
CA GLU A 123 -5.42 24.49 0.18
C GLU A 123 -5.38 23.22 1.02
N VAL A 124 -5.07 22.08 0.41
CA VAL A 124 -4.94 20.80 1.12
C VAL A 124 -3.69 20.79 2.00
N ILE A 125 -2.59 21.37 1.53
CA ILE A 125 -1.36 21.53 2.31
C ILE A 125 -1.62 22.44 3.53
N ALA A 126 -2.29 23.58 3.32
CA ALA A 126 -2.68 24.49 4.40
C ALA A 126 -3.61 23.81 5.40
N PHE A 127 -4.57 23.01 4.92
CA PHE A 127 -5.44 22.22 5.78
C PHE A 127 -4.64 21.25 6.67
N VAL A 128 -3.71 20.48 6.13
CA VAL A 128 -2.86 19.55 6.92
C VAL A 128 -1.99 20.32 7.92
N HIS A 129 -1.52 21.50 7.57
CA HIS A 129 -0.77 22.37 8.48
C HIS A 129 -1.63 22.85 9.65
N MET A 130 -2.89 23.21 9.41
CA MET A 130 -3.85 23.63 10.46
C MET A 130 -4.34 22.46 11.31
N PHE A 131 -4.50 21.29 10.71
CA PHE A 131 -5.03 20.08 11.36
C PHE A 131 -4.05 18.90 11.26
N PRO A 132 -2.85 18.99 11.87
CA PRO A 132 -1.82 17.96 11.74
C PRO A 132 -2.25 16.57 12.23
N GLN A 133 -3.26 16.50 13.09
CA GLN A 133 -3.85 15.24 13.59
C GLN A 133 -4.53 14.40 12.49
N VAL A 134 -4.79 14.92 11.31
CA VAL A 134 -5.26 14.11 10.14
C VAL A 134 -4.22 13.10 9.68
N MET A 135 -2.97 13.30 10.09
CA MET A 135 -1.85 12.40 9.80
C MET A 135 -1.61 11.36 10.89
N ASP A 136 -2.37 11.37 11.98
CA ASP A 136 -2.26 10.37 13.04
C ASP A 136 -2.66 8.97 12.57
N SER A 137 -2.32 7.96 13.36
CA SER A 137 -2.67 6.57 13.12
C SER A 137 -3.43 6.00 14.31
N PHE A 138 -4.44 5.17 14.05
CA PHE A 138 -5.20 4.49 15.12
C PHE A 138 -4.28 3.63 16.01
N ILE A 139 -3.23 3.04 15.44
CA ILE A 139 -2.27 2.23 16.18
C ILE A 139 -1.56 3.06 17.26
N ASP A 140 -1.29 4.33 17.00
CA ASP A 140 -0.62 5.22 17.94
C ASP A 140 -1.49 5.47 19.17
N TYR A 141 -2.81 5.40 19.04
CA TYR A 141 -3.76 5.50 20.17
C TYR A 141 -3.85 4.21 20.98
N GLU A 142 -3.78 3.05 20.36
CA GLU A 142 -3.83 1.75 21.05
C GLU A 142 -2.57 1.49 21.89
N ASP A 143 -1.42 1.89 21.40
CA ASP A 143 -0.13 1.75 22.09
C ASP A 143 0.06 2.80 23.23
N GLY A 144 -1.01 3.51 23.64
CA GLY A 144 -0.92 4.61 24.59
C GLY A 144 -0.25 5.84 23.98
N GLY A 145 -0.38 5.98 22.70
CA GLY A 145 0.33 6.75 21.72
C GLY A 145 0.72 8.15 22.10
N LYS A 146 1.95 8.45 21.77
CA LYS A 146 2.47 9.81 21.77
C LYS A 146 2.89 10.14 20.34
N TYR A 147 2.18 11.03 19.71
CA TYR A 147 2.64 11.63 18.47
C TYR A 147 3.58 12.78 18.77
N HIS A 148 4.82 12.73 18.31
CA HIS A 148 5.86 13.72 18.63
C HIS A 148 5.96 14.11 20.12
N GLY A 149 5.77 13.14 21.01
CA GLY A 149 5.87 13.35 22.46
C GLY A 149 4.64 13.99 23.13
N LYS A 150 3.55 14.26 22.38
CA LYS A 150 2.28 14.73 22.92
C LYS A 150 1.27 13.57 23.06
N PRO A 151 0.43 13.55 24.10
CA PRO A 151 -0.70 12.64 24.17
C PRO A 151 -1.63 12.92 22.99
N LEU A 152 -2.07 11.86 22.28
CA LEU A 152 -3.08 11.99 21.25
C LEU A 152 -4.47 12.06 21.90
N GLU A 153 -5.38 12.83 21.31
CA GLU A 153 -6.80 12.82 21.70
C GLU A 153 -7.41 11.47 21.36
N LYS A 154 -8.20 10.91 22.29
CA LYS A 154 -8.77 9.56 22.15
C LYS A 154 -9.77 9.41 21.00
N ASP A 155 -10.38 10.50 20.57
CA ASP A 155 -11.46 10.53 19.58
C ASP A 155 -11.07 11.44 18.40
N ASN A 156 -10.06 11.00 17.61
CA ASN A 156 -9.73 11.69 16.39
C ASN A 156 -10.71 11.31 15.26
N PRO A 157 -11.61 12.21 14.84
CA PRO A 157 -12.65 11.88 13.87
C PRO A 157 -12.13 11.80 12.42
N TYR A 158 -10.90 12.23 12.18
CA TYR A 158 -10.34 12.34 10.83
C TYR A 158 -9.77 11.01 10.33
N ILE A 159 -9.25 10.17 11.24
CA ILE A 159 -8.49 8.97 10.88
C ILE A 159 -9.36 7.72 10.88
N PHE A 160 -8.83 6.65 10.26
CA PHE A 160 -9.45 5.33 10.32
C PHE A 160 -9.57 4.83 11.75
N ASN A 161 -10.80 4.45 12.13
CA ASN A 161 -11.09 3.77 13.37
C ASN A 161 -11.74 2.40 13.07
N PRO A 162 -11.05 1.26 13.28
CA PRO A 162 -11.59 -0.06 12.98
C PRO A 162 -12.82 -0.44 13.83
N ARG A 163 -13.11 0.32 14.89
CA ARG A 163 -14.28 0.12 15.77
C ARG A 163 -15.49 0.94 15.36
N ALA A 164 -15.33 1.84 14.38
CA ALA A 164 -16.40 2.70 13.89
C ALA A 164 -16.75 2.34 12.44
N SER A 165 -18.03 2.52 12.07
CA SER A 165 -18.43 2.43 10.67
C SER A 165 -18.13 3.77 9.99
N GLN A 166 -17.15 3.80 9.11
CA GLN A 166 -16.73 4.99 8.37
C GLN A 166 -16.75 4.69 6.87
N ILE A 167 -17.31 5.60 6.07
CA ILE A 167 -17.29 5.50 4.60
C ILE A 167 -15.95 5.98 4.04
N GLY A 168 -15.42 7.09 4.61
CA GLY A 168 -14.14 7.68 4.25
C GLY A 168 -13.38 8.17 5.49
N TYR A 169 -12.08 8.38 5.35
CA TYR A 169 -11.20 8.91 6.40
C TYR A 169 -9.92 9.48 5.79
N ALA A 170 -9.27 10.38 6.54
CA ALA A 170 -8.05 11.00 6.09
C ALA A 170 -6.86 10.02 6.11
N THR A 171 -6.17 9.95 4.98
CA THR A 171 -4.89 9.25 4.81
C THR A 171 -4.01 10.07 3.89
N PRO A 172 -2.68 9.85 3.86
CA PRO A 172 -1.83 10.48 2.84
C PRO A 172 -2.36 10.33 1.42
N ARG A 173 -2.93 9.15 1.09
CA ARG A 173 -3.50 8.86 -0.23
C ARG A 173 -4.80 9.60 -0.49
N SER A 174 -5.73 9.59 0.47
CA SER A 174 -7.02 10.27 0.29
C SER A 174 -6.89 11.79 0.30
N LEU A 175 -5.88 12.35 0.99
CA LEU A 175 -5.56 13.78 0.91
C LEU A 175 -5.04 14.18 -0.49
N VAL A 176 -4.26 13.33 -1.14
CA VAL A 176 -3.87 13.55 -2.56
C VAL A 176 -5.09 13.50 -3.48
N ALA A 177 -5.98 12.52 -3.29
CA ALA A 177 -7.22 12.45 -4.06
C ALA A 177 -8.13 13.68 -3.82
N ALA A 178 -8.22 14.17 -2.58
CA ALA A 178 -8.91 15.41 -2.26
C ALA A 178 -8.29 16.62 -2.96
N SER A 179 -6.96 16.65 -3.11
CA SER A 179 -6.28 17.69 -3.88
C SER A 179 -6.74 17.75 -5.33
N ASP A 180 -6.96 16.61 -5.96
CA ASP A 180 -7.44 16.58 -7.34
C ASP A 180 -8.88 17.10 -7.45
N ILE A 181 -9.72 16.81 -6.46
CA ILE A 181 -11.07 17.37 -6.34
C ILE A 181 -11.02 18.90 -6.16
N ILE A 182 -10.16 19.40 -5.25
CA ILE A 182 -10.00 20.83 -4.99
C ILE A 182 -9.49 21.57 -6.24
N LYS A 183 -8.56 21.00 -7.00
CA LYS A 183 -8.09 21.59 -8.27
C LYS A 183 -9.19 21.73 -9.32
N ALA A 184 -10.21 20.91 -9.26
CA ALA A 184 -11.37 20.95 -10.15
C ALA A 184 -12.60 21.63 -9.51
N MET A 185 -12.46 22.30 -8.36
CA MET A 185 -13.59 22.79 -7.56
C MET A 185 -14.51 23.77 -8.30
N ASP A 186 -13.97 24.53 -9.25
CA ASP A 186 -14.75 25.48 -10.06
C ASP A 186 -15.75 24.77 -11.02
N GLU A 187 -15.59 23.48 -11.25
CA GLU A 187 -16.49 22.67 -12.08
C GLU A 187 -17.69 22.11 -11.28
N PHE A 188 -17.68 22.27 -9.94
CA PHE A 188 -18.69 21.70 -9.05
C PHE A 188 -19.52 22.78 -8.36
N ASP A 189 -20.80 22.48 -8.16
CA ASP A 189 -21.58 23.22 -7.16
C ASP A 189 -21.12 22.84 -5.73
N THR A 190 -21.51 23.66 -4.77
CA THR A 190 -21.10 23.48 -3.37
C THR A 190 -21.52 22.13 -2.77
N GLU A 191 -22.69 21.61 -3.14
CA GLU A 191 -23.22 20.35 -2.63
C GLU A 191 -22.42 19.17 -3.18
N THR A 192 -22.19 19.15 -4.49
CA THR A 192 -21.39 18.13 -5.18
C THR A 192 -19.96 18.12 -4.66
N LEU A 193 -19.33 19.27 -4.47
CA LEU A 193 -17.98 19.38 -3.91
C LEU A 193 -17.91 18.78 -2.50
N ASN A 194 -18.85 19.14 -1.62
CA ASN A 194 -18.89 18.63 -0.26
C ASN A 194 -19.10 17.10 -0.24
N CYS A 195 -20.00 16.58 -1.07
CA CYS A 195 -20.24 15.15 -1.19
C CYS A 195 -18.99 14.40 -1.71
N ALA A 196 -18.29 14.93 -2.70
CA ALA A 196 -17.06 14.34 -3.24
C ALA A 196 -15.95 14.31 -2.19
N LEU A 197 -15.76 15.39 -1.45
CA LEU A 197 -14.78 15.45 -0.36
C LEU A 197 -15.17 14.48 0.78
N ALA A 198 -16.45 14.46 1.22
CA ALA A 198 -16.90 13.57 2.27
C ALA A 198 -16.69 12.09 1.91
N GLY A 199 -16.98 11.71 0.67
CA GLY A 199 -16.73 10.36 0.16
C GLY A 199 -15.25 9.98 0.08
N THR A 200 -14.36 10.98 -0.04
CA THR A 200 -12.91 10.76 -0.21
C THR A 200 -12.14 10.77 1.09
N VAL A 201 -12.37 11.77 1.95
CA VAL A 201 -11.59 11.97 3.19
C VAL A 201 -12.42 11.80 4.47
N GLY A 202 -13.70 11.47 4.35
CA GLY A 202 -14.65 11.36 5.45
C GLY A 202 -15.31 12.69 5.82
N GLU A 203 -16.49 12.60 6.43
CA GLU A 203 -17.34 13.77 6.71
C GLU A 203 -16.64 14.82 7.57
N ALA A 204 -16.00 14.41 8.66
CA ALA A 204 -15.32 15.35 9.57
C ALA A 204 -14.20 16.12 8.85
N THR A 205 -13.38 15.41 8.09
CA THR A 205 -12.29 16.03 7.30
C THR A 205 -12.85 16.95 6.22
N ALA A 206 -13.91 16.54 5.53
CA ALA A 206 -14.51 17.30 4.44
C ALA A 206 -15.09 18.63 4.92
N VAL A 207 -15.76 18.64 6.08
CA VAL A 207 -16.34 19.87 6.67
C VAL A 207 -15.24 20.89 6.98
N ASP A 208 -14.19 20.46 7.67
CA ASP A 208 -13.11 21.36 8.07
C ASP A 208 -12.24 21.78 6.87
N MET A 209 -12.03 20.87 5.91
CA MET A 209 -11.32 21.19 4.67
C MET A 209 -12.11 22.19 3.82
N ALA A 210 -13.41 22.01 3.65
CA ALA A 210 -14.26 22.94 2.92
C ALA A 210 -14.29 24.32 3.58
N ALA A 211 -14.28 24.40 4.90
CA ALA A 211 -14.15 25.64 5.65
C ALA A 211 -12.78 26.30 5.38
N ALA A 212 -11.69 25.55 5.48
CA ALA A 212 -10.34 26.05 5.21
C ALA A 212 -10.18 26.59 3.78
N VAL A 213 -10.75 25.93 2.78
CA VAL A 213 -10.72 26.37 1.36
C VAL A 213 -11.50 27.68 1.15
N ARG A 214 -12.59 27.90 1.90
CA ARG A 214 -13.42 29.10 1.73
C ARG A 214 -12.88 30.34 2.45
N PHE A 215 -12.16 30.15 3.54
CA PHE A 215 -11.70 31.22 4.42
C PHE A 215 -10.19 31.43 4.44
N GLY A 216 -9.41 30.60 3.74
CA GLY A 216 -7.97 30.70 3.54
C GLY A 216 -7.64 31.39 2.24
#